data_4c9818ed95744d1b6a6cad36d4802777
#
_entry.id   4c9818ed95744d1b6a6cad36d4802777
#
_cell.length_a   1.000
_cell.length_b   1.000
_cell.length_c   1.000
_cell.angle_alpha   90.00
_cell.angle_beta   90.00
_cell.angle_gamma   90.00
#
_symmetry.space_group_name_H-M   'P 1'
#
loop_
_entity.id
_entity.type
_entity.pdbx_description
1 polymer ?
#
loop_
_entity_poly.entity_id
_entity_poly.type
_entity_poly.pdbx_seq_one_letter_code
_entity_poly.pdbx_strand_id
1 'polypeptide(L)'
;MNIYTNPEVEKFILALEKQTVAKVIRTVDLLEKFEHKLGLPHSKKVSKDLFELRIRGKQEIRLFYCFHNKSIHLLHGFVKKSQKIPQKEMRLALQRLKLLDTQ
;
A
#
# COMPACT_ATOMS: atom_id res chain seq x y z
N MET A 1 -10.30 1.45 -11.76
CA MET A 1 -10.78 1.85 -10.40
C MET A 1 -10.11 3.11 -9.93
N ASN A 2 -10.83 3.94 -9.21
CA ASN A 2 -10.22 5.09 -8.55
C ASN A 2 -9.33 4.63 -7.41
N ILE A 3 -8.25 5.39 -7.16
CA ILE A 3 -7.37 5.15 -6.04
C ILE A 3 -7.51 6.30 -5.05
N TYR A 4 -7.84 5.97 -3.81
CA TYR A 4 -7.91 6.92 -2.71
C TYR A 4 -6.73 6.68 -1.79
N THR A 5 -6.05 7.75 -1.43
CA THR A 5 -4.85 7.66 -0.59
C THR A 5 -5.13 8.31 0.75
N ASN A 6 -4.95 7.55 1.83
CA ASN A 6 -5.04 8.10 3.18
C ASN A 6 -4.03 9.25 3.29
N PRO A 7 -4.40 10.40 3.91
CA PRO A 7 -3.50 11.55 4.01
C PRO A 7 -2.15 11.24 4.64
N GLU A 8 -2.10 10.35 5.61
CA GLU A 8 -0.84 9.95 6.24
C GLU A 8 0.06 9.17 5.27
N VAL A 9 -0.55 8.37 4.39
CA VAL A 9 0.20 7.64 3.34
C VAL A 9 0.77 8.64 2.34
N GLU A 10 -0.01 9.63 1.95
CA GLU A 10 0.47 10.66 1.03
C GLU A 10 1.67 11.40 1.61
N LYS A 11 1.60 11.81 2.88
CA LYS A 11 2.72 12.44 3.57
C LYS A 11 3.95 11.53 3.59
N PHE A 12 3.73 10.26 3.90
CA PHE A 12 4.82 9.27 3.92
C PHE A 12 5.52 9.19 2.57
N ILE A 13 4.75 9.07 1.50
CA ILE A 13 5.30 8.95 0.15
C ILE A 13 6.10 10.20 -0.23
N LEU A 14 5.53 11.39 0.01
CA LEU A 14 6.16 12.65 -0.36
C LEU A 14 7.45 12.92 0.41
N ALA A 15 7.63 12.28 1.56
CA ALA A 15 8.86 12.44 2.36
C ALA A 15 9.99 11.49 1.92
N LEU A 16 9.73 10.58 0.99
CA LEU A 16 10.76 9.66 0.49
C LEU A 16 11.71 10.35 -0.48
N GLU A 17 12.85 9.72 -0.76
CA GLU A 17 13.78 10.21 -1.77
C GLU A 17 13.09 10.25 -3.13
N LYS A 18 13.48 11.20 -3.98
CA LYS A 18 12.88 11.39 -5.31
C LYS A 18 12.82 10.10 -6.13
N GLN A 19 13.91 9.33 -6.13
CA GLN A 19 13.96 8.08 -6.88
C GLN A 19 12.96 7.06 -6.36
N THR A 20 12.78 7.03 -5.04
CA THR A 20 11.82 6.13 -4.40
C THR A 20 10.40 6.56 -4.70
N VAL A 21 10.12 7.86 -4.63
CA VAL A 21 8.79 8.40 -4.99
C VAL A 21 8.42 7.98 -6.42
N ALA A 22 9.36 8.11 -7.36
CA ALA A 22 9.11 7.73 -8.75
C ALA A 22 8.76 6.24 -8.88
N LYS A 23 9.42 5.38 -8.11
CA LYS A 23 9.12 3.94 -8.10
C LYS A 23 7.77 3.65 -7.49
N VAL A 24 7.40 4.36 -6.43
CA VAL A 24 6.08 4.23 -5.80
C VAL A 24 5.00 4.57 -6.81
N ILE A 25 5.13 5.72 -7.47
CA ILE A 25 4.15 6.17 -8.47
C ILE A 25 4.00 5.13 -9.57
N ARG A 26 5.11 4.61 -10.07
CA ARG A 26 5.10 3.60 -11.13
C ARG A 26 4.38 2.32 -10.69
N THR A 27 4.60 1.89 -9.46
CA THR A 27 3.98 0.68 -8.92
C THR A 27 2.50 0.90 -8.65
N VAL A 28 2.13 2.08 -8.16
CA VAL A 28 0.72 2.45 -7.97
C VAL A 28 -0.01 2.49 -9.33
N ASP A 29 0.66 2.98 -10.38
CA ASP A 29 0.09 2.95 -11.73
C ASP A 29 -0.17 1.52 -12.22
N LEU A 30 0.73 0.59 -11.90
CA LEU A 30 0.52 -0.83 -12.20
C LEU A 30 -0.70 -1.37 -11.47
N LEU A 31 -0.86 -1.00 -10.19
CA LEU A 31 -2.01 -1.42 -9.40
C LEU A 31 -3.30 -0.88 -10.01
N GLU A 32 -3.31 0.38 -10.42
CA GLU A 32 -4.48 0.99 -11.05
C GLU A 32 -4.85 0.27 -12.35
N LYS A 33 -3.82 -0.10 -13.13
CA LYS A 33 -4.02 -0.75 -14.42
C LYS A 33 -4.50 -2.19 -14.29
N PHE A 34 -3.88 -2.96 -13.42
CA PHE A 34 -4.15 -4.41 -13.32
C PHE A 34 -5.14 -4.77 -12.22
N GLU A 35 -5.38 -3.89 -11.27
CA GLU A 35 -6.38 -4.06 -10.21
C GLU A 35 -6.22 -5.39 -9.48
N HIS A 36 -7.28 -6.19 -9.42
CA HIS A 36 -7.27 -7.50 -8.75
C HIS A 36 -6.26 -8.48 -9.36
N LYS A 37 -5.84 -8.25 -10.59
CA LYS A 37 -4.94 -9.16 -11.30
C LYS A 37 -3.47 -8.92 -10.96
N LEU A 38 -3.16 -7.79 -10.30
CA LEU A 38 -1.78 -7.52 -9.91
C LEU A 38 -1.35 -8.53 -8.84
N GLY A 39 -0.26 -9.22 -9.10
CA GLY A 39 0.27 -10.21 -8.18
C GLY A 39 1.77 -10.07 -8.03
N LEU A 40 2.40 -11.12 -7.52
CA LEU A 40 3.86 -11.12 -7.36
C LEU A 40 4.56 -10.80 -8.67
N PRO A 41 5.68 -10.09 -8.62
CA PRO A 41 6.40 -9.64 -7.42
C PRO A 41 5.90 -8.32 -6.81
N HIS A 42 4.89 -7.69 -7.41
CA HIS A 42 4.45 -6.33 -7.04
C HIS A 42 3.44 -6.32 -5.90
N SER A 43 2.62 -7.35 -5.78
CA SER A 43 1.56 -7.40 -4.79
C SER A 43 1.40 -8.78 -4.19
N LYS A 44 1.01 -8.80 -2.92
CA LYS A 44 0.74 -10.04 -2.19
C LYS A 44 -0.40 -9.81 -1.21
N LYS A 45 -1.33 -10.77 -1.14
CA LYS A 45 -2.38 -10.73 -0.13
C LYS A 45 -1.78 -11.10 1.23
N VAL A 46 -2.03 -10.29 2.25
CA VAL A 46 -1.45 -10.47 3.58
C VAL A 46 -2.49 -10.80 4.66
N SER A 47 -3.75 -10.54 4.40
CA SER A 47 -4.84 -10.98 5.25
C SER A 47 -6.14 -11.01 4.43
N LYS A 48 -7.28 -11.27 5.05
CA LYS A 48 -8.54 -11.51 4.34
C LYS A 48 -8.85 -10.45 3.27
N ASP A 49 -8.76 -9.18 3.63
CA ASP A 49 -9.11 -8.08 2.72
C ASP A 49 -7.97 -7.10 2.52
N LEU A 50 -6.77 -7.46 2.95
CA LEU A 50 -5.62 -6.55 2.94
C LEU A 50 -4.52 -7.11 2.05
N PHE A 51 -3.95 -6.21 1.23
CA PHE A 51 -2.87 -6.53 0.30
C PHE A 51 -1.67 -5.65 0.59
N GLU A 52 -0.50 -6.16 0.24
CA GLU A 52 0.76 -5.46 0.37
C GLU A 52 1.28 -5.14 -1.02
N LEU A 53 1.50 -3.86 -1.31
CA LEU A 53 2.16 -3.41 -2.53
C LEU A 53 3.66 -3.28 -2.21
N ARG A 54 4.50 -3.89 -3.03
CA ARG A 54 5.93 -3.97 -2.81
C ARG A 54 6.67 -3.07 -3.78
N ILE A 55 7.41 -2.13 -3.26
CA ILE A 55 8.28 -1.26 -4.05
C ILE A 55 9.72 -1.52 -3.60
N ARG A 56 10.49 -2.16 -4.47
CA ARG A 56 11.86 -2.55 -4.20
C ARG A 56 12.84 -1.56 -4.82
N GLY A 57 13.88 -1.25 -4.05
CA GLY A 57 14.92 -0.36 -4.51
C GLY A 57 15.90 -0.07 -3.38
N LYS A 58 16.51 1.10 -3.43
CA LYS A 58 17.41 1.54 -2.37
C LYS A 58 16.72 1.54 -1.01
N GLN A 59 15.42 1.88 -0.99
CA GLN A 59 14.55 1.73 0.16
C GLN A 59 13.51 0.67 -0.17
N GLU A 60 13.23 -0.22 0.76
CA GLU A 60 12.17 -1.21 0.62
C GLU A 60 10.87 -0.62 1.17
N ILE A 61 9.95 -0.29 0.28
CA ILE A 61 8.67 0.34 0.67
C ILE A 61 7.57 -0.69 0.58
N ARG A 62 6.68 -0.63 1.56
CA ARG A 62 5.46 -1.43 1.57
C ARG A 62 4.27 -0.50 1.75
N LEU A 63 3.25 -0.66 0.91
CA LEU A 63 1.98 0.07 1.04
C LEU A 63 0.90 -0.98 1.19
N PHE A 64 0.15 -0.88 2.28
CA PHE A 64 -1.03 -1.74 2.47
C PHE A 64 -2.23 -1.11 1.77
N TYR A 65 -2.99 -1.93 1.06
CA TYR A 65 -4.18 -1.44 0.37
C TYR A 65 -5.29 -2.48 0.39
N CYS A 66 -6.49 -2.01 0.08
CA CYS A 66 -7.66 -2.87 -0.03
C CYS A 66 -8.52 -2.41 -1.20
N PHE A 67 -9.47 -3.27 -1.57
CA PHE A 67 -10.52 -2.94 -2.51
C PHE A 67 -11.81 -2.71 -1.71
N HIS A 68 -12.46 -1.58 -1.95
CA HIS A 68 -13.68 -1.21 -1.22
C HIS A 68 -14.55 -0.35 -2.12
N ASN A 69 -15.83 -0.76 -2.29
CA ASN A 69 -16.80 -0.03 -3.12
C ASN A 69 -16.25 0.29 -4.52
N LYS A 70 -15.68 -0.72 -5.18
CA LYS A 70 -15.13 -0.61 -6.54
C LYS A 70 -14.01 0.43 -6.63
N SER A 71 -13.29 0.63 -5.55
CA SER A 71 -12.14 1.54 -5.48
C SER A 71 -11.00 0.88 -4.75
N ILE A 72 -9.81 1.42 -4.93
CA ILE A 72 -8.60 0.98 -4.24
C ILE A 72 -8.27 2.03 -3.19
N HIS A 73 -8.00 1.58 -1.95
CA HIS A 73 -7.64 2.48 -0.86
C HIS A 73 -6.25 2.14 -0.38
N LEU A 74 -5.32 3.10 -0.48
CA LEU A 74 -4.00 2.98 0.12
C LEU A 74 -4.13 3.39 1.58
N LEU A 75 -3.91 2.43 2.49
CA LEU A 75 -4.24 2.58 3.90
C LEU A 75 -3.06 2.94 4.79
N HIS A 76 -1.88 2.41 4.49
CA HIS A 76 -0.72 2.58 5.34
C HIS A 76 0.55 2.29 4.56
N GLY A 77 1.61 3.02 4.87
CA GLY A 77 2.91 2.82 4.24
C GLY A 77 4.03 2.85 5.25
N PHE A 78 5.08 2.08 4.98
CA PHE A 78 6.25 2.06 5.85
C PHE A 78 7.48 1.59 5.08
N VAL A 79 8.66 1.86 5.65
CA VAL A 79 9.93 1.35 5.13
C VAL A 79 10.19 0.01 5.83
N LYS A 80 10.30 -1.05 5.03
CA LYS A 80 10.54 -2.38 5.56
C LYS A 80 12.03 -2.58 5.82
N LYS A 81 12.40 -2.81 7.06
CA LYS A 81 13.80 -2.96 7.49
C LYS A 81 14.14 -4.37 7.96
N SER A 82 13.16 -5.26 8.07
CA SER A 82 13.36 -6.61 8.58
C SER A 82 12.65 -7.62 7.72
N GLN A 83 12.92 -8.92 7.96
CA GLN A 83 12.30 -10.01 7.20
C GLN A 83 10.79 -10.07 7.38
N LYS A 84 10.32 -9.76 8.58
CA LYS A 84 8.90 -9.83 8.91
C LYS A 84 8.28 -8.45 8.90
N ILE A 85 6.98 -8.38 8.56
CA ILE A 85 6.21 -7.15 8.70
C ILE A 85 5.99 -6.91 10.20
N PRO A 86 6.40 -5.74 10.73
CA PRO A 86 6.15 -5.44 12.14
C PRO A 86 4.65 -5.42 12.44
N GLN A 87 4.26 -6.00 13.56
CA GLN A 87 2.84 -6.06 13.95
C GLN A 87 2.20 -4.68 14.06
N LYS A 88 2.98 -3.68 14.46
CA LYS A 88 2.51 -2.30 14.56
C LYS A 88 1.98 -1.81 13.21
N GLU A 89 2.71 -2.09 12.14
CA GLU A 89 2.33 -1.64 10.80
C GLU A 89 1.06 -2.34 10.32
N MET A 90 0.98 -3.65 10.54
CA MET A 90 -0.21 -4.43 10.20
C MET A 90 -1.44 -3.93 10.97
N ARG A 91 -1.26 -3.63 12.27
CA ARG A 91 -2.35 -3.16 13.13
C ARG A 91 -2.91 -1.83 12.62
N LEU A 92 -2.04 -0.89 12.25
CA LEU A 92 -2.48 0.40 11.73
C LEU A 92 -3.28 0.23 10.42
N ALA A 93 -2.80 -0.64 9.53
CA ALA A 93 -3.50 -0.91 8.29
C ALA A 93 -4.88 -1.51 8.54
N LEU A 94 -4.97 -2.48 9.46
CA LEU A 94 -6.24 -3.12 9.78
C LEU A 94 -7.22 -2.15 10.44
N GLN A 95 -6.75 -1.24 11.28
CA GLN A 95 -7.60 -0.21 11.87
C GLN A 95 -8.21 0.68 10.80
N ARG A 96 -7.42 1.12 9.84
CA ARG A 96 -7.90 1.98 8.76
C ARG A 96 -8.84 1.24 7.82
N LEU A 97 -8.57 -0.03 7.56
CA LEU A 97 -9.46 -0.89 6.79
C LEU A 97 -10.84 -0.95 7.47
N LYS A 98 -10.85 -1.17 8.77
CA LYS A 98 -12.08 -1.27 9.54
C LYS A 98 -12.89 0.01 9.50
N LEU A 99 -12.23 1.17 9.50
CA LEU A 99 -12.90 2.47 9.44
C LEU A 99 -13.67 2.67 8.13
N LEU A 100 -13.23 2.05 7.04
CA LEU A 100 -13.95 2.14 5.76
C LEU A 100 -15.33 1.49 5.85
N ASP A 101 -15.46 0.43 6.63
CA ASP A 101 -16.72 -0.29 6.77
C ASP A 101 -17.75 0.46 7.60
N THR A 102 -17.32 1.51 8.32
CA THR A 102 -18.22 2.29 9.18
C THR A 102 -18.65 3.61 8.55
N GLN A 103 -18.21 3.88 7.34
CA GLN A 103 -18.55 5.12 6.62
C GLN A 103 -19.80 4.99 5.77
#